data_782a5310f1907b6f48606ef479dc5ec0
#
_entry.id   782a5310f1907b6f48606ef479dc5ec0
#
_cell.length_a   1.000
_cell.length_b   1.000
_cell.length_c   1.000
_cell.angle_alpha   90.00
_cell.angle_beta   90.00
_cell.angle_gamma   90.00
#
_symmetry.space_group_name_H-M   'P 1'
#
loop_
_entity.id
_entity.type
_entity.pdbx_description
1 polymer ?
#
loop_
_entity_poly.entity_id
_entity_poly.type
_entity_poly.pdbx_seq_one_letter_code
_entity_poly.pdbx_strand_id
1 'polypeptide(L)'
;LASQHNVIAVYTQPDRPAGRGRKLLPSPVKQLALEQGIQVRQPKNFKQAADLAELSALATDLMVVVAYGLLLPLAVLQAPRLGCINIHASLLPRWRGAAPIQRALQAGDAVTGISIMQMEQGLDTGPVLLTKRCTITTAETAGSLHDRLSVLGGEALAQALPGIADGSLVPQPQDDTLANYAKKLEK
;
A
#
# COMPACT_ATOMS: atom_id res chain seq x y z
N LEU A 1 -6.48 5.51 -10.99
CA LEU A 1 -6.70 4.12 -11.40
C LEU A 1 -8.04 3.95 -12.12
N ALA A 2 -9.16 4.27 -11.50
CA ALA A 2 -10.50 4.03 -12.06
C ALA A 2 -10.76 4.69 -13.43
N SER A 3 -10.03 5.74 -13.79
CA SER A 3 -10.13 6.40 -15.10
C SER A 3 -9.39 5.68 -16.22
N GLN A 4 -8.47 4.78 -15.91
CA GLN A 4 -7.58 4.13 -16.88
C GLN A 4 -7.57 2.61 -16.79
N HIS A 5 -8.08 2.05 -15.69
CA HIS A 5 -8.08 0.62 -15.43
C HIS A 5 -9.44 0.18 -14.89
N ASN A 6 -9.78 -1.09 -15.10
CA ASN A 6 -10.99 -1.68 -14.56
C ASN A 6 -10.79 -2.05 -13.09
N VAL A 7 -11.16 -1.16 -12.18
CA VAL A 7 -11.12 -1.42 -10.73
C VAL A 7 -12.39 -2.16 -10.34
N ILE A 8 -12.30 -3.47 -10.15
CA ILE A 8 -13.46 -4.35 -9.93
C ILE A 8 -13.95 -4.39 -8.48
N ALA A 9 -13.05 -4.18 -7.52
CA ALA A 9 -13.41 -4.12 -6.10
C ALA A 9 -12.39 -3.31 -5.29
N VAL A 10 -12.85 -2.76 -4.18
CA VAL A 10 -12.02 -2.07 -3.19
C VAL A 10 -12.19 -2.76 -1.83
N TYR A 11 -11.07 -3.15 -1.24
CA TYR A 11 -11.02 -3.73 0.10
C TYR A 11 -10.54 -2.69 1.10
N THR A 12 -11.33 -2.43 2.14
CA THR A 12 -10.95 -1.49 3.21
C THR A 12 -11.12 -2.12 4.59
N GLN A 13 -10.50 -1.51 5.60
CA GLN A 13 -10.81 -1.83 6.99
C GLN A 13 -12.30 -1.59 7.27
N PRO A 14 -12.92 -2.37 8.16
CA PRO A 14 -14.29 -2.09 8.63
C PRO A 14 -14.43 -0.66 9.15
N ASP A 15 -15.61 -0.09 8.99
CA ASP A 15 -15.94 1.23 9.51
C ASP A 15 -15.64 1.31 11.01
N ARG A 16 -15.08 2.42 11.46
CA ARG A 16 -14.65 2.62 12.85
C ARG A 16 -15.39 3.79 13.47
N PRO A 17 -15.67 3.72 14.77
CA PRO A 17 -16.20 4.88 15.51
C PRO A 17 -15.20 6.05 15.44
N ALA A 18 -15.65 7.21 14.97
CA ALA A 18 -14.84 8.42 14.86
C ALA A 18 -15.63 9.65 15.30
N GLY A 19 -14.91 10.71 15.66
CA GLY A 19 -15.47 12.00 16.05
C GLY A 19 -16.24 12.00 17.38
N ARG A 20 -16.87 13.15 17.68
CA ARG A 20 -17.78 13.31 18.82
C ARG A 20 -19.02 12.46 18.59
N GLY A 21 -19.38 11.59 19.56
CA GLY A 21 -20.53 10.68 19.47
C GLY A 21 -20.21 9.30 18.91
N ARG A 22 -18.92 9.00 18.57
CA ARG A 22 -18.45 7.68 18.14
C ARG A 22 -19.31 7.01 17.07
N LYS A 23 -19.83 7.78 16.12
CA LYS A 23 -20.56 7.23 14.98
C LYS A 23 -19.60 6.45 14.08
N LEU A 24 -20.08 5.33 13.52
CA LEU A 24 -19.33 4.59 12.52
C LEU A 24 -19.18 5.46 11.27
N LEU A 25 -17.94 5.77 10.91
CA LEU A 25 -17.62 6.54 9.71
C LEU A 25 -16.89 5.65 8.71
N PRO A 26 -17.28 5.71 7.43
CA PRO A 26 -16.55 5.05 6.36
C PRO A 26 -15.19 5.70 6.16
N SER A 27 -14.21 4.89 5.73
CA SER A 27 -12.90 5.43 5.34
C SER A 27 -13.03 6.31 4.08
N PRO A 28 -12.12 7.27 3.85
CA PRO A 28 -12.11 8.08 2.63
C PRO A 28 -12.06 7.22 1.35
N VAL A 29 -11.31 6.12 1.38
CA VAL A 29 -11.23 5.18 0.26
C VAL A 29 -12.58 4.50 0.00
N LYS A 30 -13.31 4.12 1.05
CA LYS A 30 -14.67 3.56 0.91
C LYS A 30 -15.63 4.58 0.32
N GLN A 31 -15.59 5.82 0.79
CA GLN A 31 -16.45 6.89 0.26
C GLN A 31 -16.23 7.07 -1.23
N LEU A 32 -14.97 7.24 -1.65
CA LEU A 32 -14.63 7.41 -3.05
C LEU A 32 -15.03 6.18 -3.90
N ALA A 33 -14.84 4.96 -3.39
CA ALA A 33 -15.24 3.75 -4.11
C ALA A 33 -16.76 3.72 -4.35
N LEU A 34 -17.56 4.07 -3.35
CA LEU A 34 -19.01 4.15 -3.48
C LEU A 34 -19.45 5.23 -4.47
N GLU A 35 -18.81 6.40 -4.46
CA GLU A 35 -19.07 7.50 -5.42
C GLU A 35 -18.77 7.08 -6.87
N GLN A 36 -17.76 6.21 -7.05
CA GLN A 36 -17.40 5.67 -8.35
C GLN A 36 -18.17 4.39 -8.74
N GLY A 37 -19.12 3.94 -7.91
CA GLY A 37 -19.88 2.72 -8.16
C GLY A 37 -19.07 1.43 -8.05
N ILE A 38 -17.88 1.48 -7.40
CA ILE A 38 -16.99 0.33 -7.24
C ILE A 38 -17.45 -0.49 -6.01
N GLN A 39 -17.46 -1.81 -6.14
CA GLN A 39 -17.83 -2.71 -5.04
C GLN A 39 -16.83 -2.57 -3.87
N VAL A 40 -17.37 -2.44 -2.65
CA VAL A 40 -16.56 -2.35 -1.42
C VAL A 40 -16.70 -3.62 -0.60
N ARG A 41 -15.58 -4.17 -0.14
CA ARG A 41 -15.46 -5.32 0.74
C ARG A 41 -14.73 -4.92 2.02
N GLN A 42 -15.22 -5.38 3.17
CA GLN A 42 -14.65 -5.00 4.48
C GLN A 42 -14.48 -6.25 5.39
N PRO A 43 -13.71 -7.25 4.97
CA PRO A 43 -13.40 -8.38 5.84
C PRO A 43 -12.63 -7.92 7.07
N LYS A 44 -12.94 -8.47 8.25
CA LYS A 44 -12.17 -8.17 9.47
C LYS A 44 -10.74 -8.69 9.37
N ASN A 45 -10.57 -9.77 8.67
CA ASN A 45 -9.31 -10.43 8.33
C ASN A 45 -9.61 -11.45 7.22
N PHE A 46 -8.59 -12.13 6.71
CA PHE A 46 -8.76 -13.18 5.70
C PHE A 46 -8.62 -14.60 6.29
N LYS A 47 -9.08 -14.81 7.52
CA LYS A 47 -9.02 -16.14 8.17
C LYS A 47 -10.21 -17.02 7.80
N GLN A 48 -11.31 -16.44 7.33
CA GLN A 48 -12.49 -17.19 6.92
C GLN A 48 -12.35 -17.65 5.48
N ALA A 49 -12.67 -18.91 5.22
CA ALA A 49 -12.63 -19.49 3.88
C ALA A 49 -13.56 -18.74 2.89
N ALA A 50 -14.65 -18.21 3.37
CA ALA A 50 -15.58 -17.42 2.56
C ALA A 50 -14.93 -16.14 2.01
N ASP A 51 -14.17 -15.40 2.84
CA ASP A 51 -13.46 -14.18 2.41
C ASP A 51 -12.42 -14.50 1.31
N LEU A 52 -11.73 -15.64 1.44
CA LEU A 52 -10.75 -16.09 0.45
C LEU A 52 -11.42 -16.54 -0.85
N ALA A 53 -12.53 -17.27 -0.74
CA ALA A 53 -13.30 -17.74 -1.91
C ALA A 53 -13.87 -16.54 -2.68
N GLU A 54 -14.42 -15.54 -1.98
CA GLU A 54 -14.92 -14.31 -2.60
C GLU A 54 -13.83 -13.54 -3.32
N LEU A 55 -12.65 -13.39 -2.69
CA LEU A 55 -11.50 -12.72 -3.33
C LEU A 55 -11.04 -13.48 -4.58
N SER A 56 -10.89 -14.80 -4.50
CA SER A 56 -10.46 -15.62 -5.62
C SER A 56 -11.45 -15.61 -6.79
N ALA A 57 -12.76 -15.55 -6.48
CA ALA A 57 -13.80 -15.47 -7.50
C ALA A 57 -13.77 -14.17 -8.32
N LEU A 58 -13.13 -13.12 -7.84
CA LEU A 58 -12.93 -11.88 -8.59
C LEU A 58 -12.01 -12.07 -9.81
N ALA A 59 -11.17 -13.10 -9.82
CA ALA A 59 -10.23 -13.43 -10.89
C ALA A 59 -9.43 -12.20 -11.38
N THR A 60 -8.90 -11.42 -10.46
CA THR A 60 -8.18 -10.17 -10.75
C THR A 60 -6.80 -10.44 -11.38
N ASP A 61 -6.35 -9.54 -12.25
CA ASP A 61 -4.98 -9.58 -12.74
C ASP A 61 -3.98 -9.17 -11.67
N LEU A 62 -4.25 -8.10 -10.94
CA LEU A 62 -3.32 -7.51 -9.98
C LEU A 62 -4.08 -6.98 -8.77
N MET A 63 -3.49 -7.09 -7.59
CA MET A 63 -3.95 -6.41 -6.39
C MET A 63 -2.96 -5.32 -5.98
N VAL A 64 -3.46 -4.11 -5.80
CA VAL A 64 -2.68 -2.97 -5.29
C VAL A 64 -3.02 -2.76 -3.83
N VAL A 65 -2.02 -2.80 -2.98
CA VAL A 65 -2.14 -2.62 -1.53
C VAL A 65 -1.51 -1.29 -1.11
N VAL A 66 -2.24 -0.51 -0.33
CA VAL A 66 -1.75 0.77 0.22
C VAL A 66 -2.22 0.90 1.65
N ALA A 67 -1.30 0.94 2.61
CA ALA A 67 -1.57 1.19 4.03
C ALA A 67 -2.77 0.38 4.59
N TYR A 68 -2.96 -0.86 4.13
CA TYR A 68 -4.13 -1.69 4.49
C TYR A 68 -4.15 -2.06 5.97
N GLY A 69 -2.96 -2.24 6.56
CA GLY A 69 -2.79 -2.42 8.01
C GLY A 69 -3.12 -3.81 8.54
N LEU A 70 -3.27 -4.79 7.67
CA LEU A 70 -3.39 -6.21 8.01
C LEU A 70 -2.30 -7.00 7.30
N LEU A 71 -1.77 -8.03 7.97
CA LEU A 71 -0.96 -9.04 7.29
C LEU A 71 -1.86 -9.86 6.37
N LEU A 72 -1.46 -9.97 5.11
CA LEU A 72 -2.19 -10.74 4.12
C LEU A 72 -1.66 -12.18 4.10
N PRO A 73 -2.52 -13.19 4.25
CA PRO A 73 -2.12 -14.59 4.11
C PRO A 73 -1.60 -14.90 2.70
N LEU A 74 -0.77 -15.93 2.58
CA LEU A 74 -0.21 -16.35 1.30
C LEU A 74 -1.29 -16.60 0.24
N ALA A 75 -2.41 -17.18 0.62
CA ALA A 75 -3.54 -17.41 -0.28
C ALA A 75 -4.12 -16.11 -0.86
N VAL A 76 -4.08 -15.00 -0.12
CA VAL A 76 -4.47 -13.67 -0.63
C VAL A 76 -3.42 -13.12 -1.58
N LEU A 77 -2.14 -13.26 -1.23
CA LEU A 77 -1.02 -12.75 -2.06
C LEU A 77 -0.94 -13.47 -3.42
N GLN A 78 -1.35 -14.72 -3.46
CA GLN A 78 -1.34 -15.57 -4.67
C GLN A 78 -2.65 -15.57 -5.45
N ALA A 79 -3.70 -14.93 -4.96
CA ALA A 79 -5.01 -14.92 -5.62
C ALA A 79 -4.99 -14.17 -6.98
N PRO A 80 -4.36 -12.99 -7.11
CA PRO A 80 -4.25 -12.30 -8.40
C PRO A 80 -3.21 -12.96 -9.31
N ARG A 81 -3.48 -12.98 -10.62
CA ARG A 81 -2.60 -13.59 -11.64
C ARG A 81 -1.17 -13.01 -11.65
N LEU A 82 -1.02 -11.71 -11.43
CA LEU A 82 0.26 -10.99 -11.35
C LEU A 82 0.70 -10.73 -9.91
N GLY A 83 -0.01 -11.34 -8.93
CA GLY A 83 0.27 -11.17 -7.51
C GLY A 83 -0.19 -9.84 -6.94
N CYS A 84 0.40 -9.48 -5.82
CA CYS A 84 0.10 -8.26 -5.09
C CYS A 84 1.30 -7.32 -5.11
N ILE A 85 1.03 -6.03 -5.28
CA ILE A 85 2.04 -4.98 -5.13
C ILE A 85 1.65 -4.04 -3.99
N ASN A 86 2.66 -3.50 -3.30
CA ASN A 86 2.48 -2.50 -2.27
C ASN A 86 3.11 -1.17 -2.69
N ILE A 87 2.41 -0.07 -2.39
CA ILE A 87 2.96 1.28 -2.45
C ILE A 87 3.52 1.59 -1.07
N HIS A 88 4.83 1.47 -0.91
CA HIS A 88 5.49 1.69 0.36
C HIS A 88 6.13 3.07 0.44
N ALA A 89 5.88 3.79 1.54
CA ALA A 89 6.27 5.20 1.70
C ALA A 89 7.71 5.36 2.22
N SER A 90 8.67 4.62 1.63
CA SER A 90 10.11 4.79 1.84
C SER A 90 10.91 4.34 0.63
N LEU A 91 12.21 4.60 0.66
CA LEU A 91 13.20 4.03 -0.27
C LEU A 91 13.69 2.69 0.31
N LEU A 92 12.96 1.60 0.03
CA LEU A 92 13.34 0.26 0.48
C LEU A 92 14.77 -0.10 0.04
N PRO A 93 15.53 -0.83 0.87
CA PRO A 93 15.13 -1.56 2.08
C PRO A 93 15.08 -0.72 3.37
N ARG A 94 15.32 0.60 3.29
CA ARG A 94 15.24 1.48 4.45
C ARG A 94 13.77 1.69 4.86
N TRP A 95 13.50 1.62 6.16
CA TRP A 95 12.19 1.85 6.76
C TRP A 95 11.10 0.86 6.32
N ARG A 96 11.41 -0.44 6.28
CA ARG A 96 10.37 -1.48 6.25
C ARG A 96 9.44 -1.33 7.45
N GLY A 97 8.15 -1.61 7.32
CA GLY A 97 7.19 -1.64 8.42
C GLY A 97 6.21 -0.49 8.46
N ALA A 98 5.64 -0.21 9.64
CA ALA A 98 4.36 0.48 9.78
C ALA A 98 4.41 2.02 9.76
N ALA A 99 5.57 2.65 10.01
CA ALA A 99 5.66 4.11 10.18
C ALA A 99 6.85 4.74 9.44
N PRO A 100 7.08 4.43 8.15
CA PRO A 100 8.26 4.89 7.40
C PRO A 100 8.37 6.42 7.35
N ILE A 101 7.28 7.13 7.14
CA ILE A 101 7.24 8.60 7.03
C ILE A 101 7.74 9.24 8.32
N GLN A 102 7.17 8.85 9.45
CA GLN A 102 7.50 9.41 10.76
C GLN A 102 8.95 9.07 11.15
N ARG A 103 9.40 7.86 10.83
CA ARG A 103 10.77 7.44 11.15
C ARG A 103 11.82 8.13 10.29
N ALA A 104 11.53 8.40 9.02
CA ALA A 104 12.42 9.18 8.17
C ALA A 104 12.60 10.62 8.71
N LEU A 105 11.51 11.27 9.11
CA LEU A 105 11.56 12.60 9.74
C LEU A 105 12.30 12.58 11.08
N GLN A 106 12.00 11.61 11.95
CA GLN A 106 12.64 11.47 13.26
C GLN A 106 14.15 11.22 13.15
N ALA A 107 14.59 10.51 12.11
CA ALA A 107 15.99 10.24 11.85
C ALA A 107 16.71 11.41 11.17
N GLY A 108 16.01 12.47 10.77
CA GLY A 108 16.60 13.60 10.05
C GLY A 108 17.00 13.25 8.62
N ASP A 109 16.35 12.28 7.99
CA ASP A 109 16.65 11.90 6.60
C ASP A 109 16.41 13.10 5.67
N ALA A 110 17.37 13.41 4.81
CA ALA A 110 17.23 14.48 3.82
C ALA A 110 16.37 14.05 2.61
N VAL A 111 16.25 12.74 2.38
CA VAL A 111 15.51 12.16 1.24
C VAL A 111 14.76 10.93 1.70
N THR A 112 13.53 10.81 1.23
CA THR A 112 12.70 9.61 1.31
C THR A 112 12.09 9.32 -0.07
N GLY A 113 11.01 8.59 -0.15
CA GLY A 113 10.32 8.36 -1.42
C GLY A 113 9.24 7.30 -1.34
N ILE A 114 8.93 6.79 -2.50
CA ILE A 114 7.98 5.69 -2.70
C ILE A 114 8.72 4.52 -3.33
N SER A 115 8.45 3.32 -2.85
CA SER A 115 8.81 2.06 -3.50
C SER A 115 7.55 1.30 -3.89
N ILE A 116 7.41 0.98 -5.19
CA ILE A 116 6.45 -0.01 -5.67
C ILE A 116 7.15 -1.35 -5.56
N MET A 117 6.63 -2.26 -4.74
CA MET A 117 7.26 -3.56 -4.48
C MET A 117 6.26 -4.70 -4.66
N GLN A 118 6.74 -5.88 -5.06
CA GLN A 118 5.96 -7.11 -4.97
C GLN A 118 5.81 -7.51 -3.52
N MET A 119 4.63 -7.99 -3.15
CA MET A 119 4.38 -8.48 -1.79
C MET A 119 4.67 -9.97 -1.69
N GLU A 120 5.28 -10.35 -0.59
CA GLU A 120 5.51 -11.71 -0.16
C GLU A 120 5.23 -11.87 1.34
N GLN A 121 5.48 -13.04 1.93
CA GLN A 121 5.16 -13.29 3.34
C GLN A 121 5.94 -12.42 4.33
N GLY A 122 7.11 -11.92 3.94
CA GLY A 122 7.92 -11.03 4.79
C GLY A 122 7.34 -9.63 4.90
N LEU A 123 7.64 -8.94 5.99
CA LEU A 123 7.22 -7.56 6.20
C LEU A 123 8.08 -6.63 5.32
N ASP A 124 7.51 -6.20 4.20
CA ASP A 124 8.11 -5.29 3.21
C ASP A 124 9.47 -5.77 2.68
N THR A 125 9.65 -7.09 2.56
CA THR A 125 10.89 -7.74 2.10
C THR A 125 10.93 -8.03 0.61
N GLY A 126 9.78 -8.01 -0.05
CA GLY A 126 9.66 -8.37 -1.47
C GLY A 126 10.44 -7.44 -2.40
N PRO A 127 10.73 -7.89 -3.63
CA PRO A 127 11.56 -7.15 -4.56
C PRO A 127 10.89 -5.84 -5.01
N VAL A 128 11.70 -4.83 -5.25
CA VAL A 128 11.28 -3.49 -5.66
C VAL A 128 11.18 -3.42 -7.18
N LEU A 129 10.04 -2.93 -7.67
CA LEU A 129 9.76 -2.75 -9.10
C LEU A 129 10.12 -1.35 -9.59
N LEU A 130 9.80 -0.33 -8.80
CA LEU A 130 10.05 1.06 -9.14
C LEU A 130 10.24 1.90 -7.87
N THR A 131 11.13 2.87 -7.93
CA THR A 131 11.37 3.81 -6.84
C THR A 131 11.25 5.24 -7.34
N LYS A 132 10.55 6.10 -6.57
CA LYS A 132 10.55 7.56 -6.76
C LYS A 132 11.07 8.25 -5.50
N ARG A 133 12.01 9.16 -5.68
CA ARG A 133 12.64 9.90 -4.58
C ARG A 133 11.87 11.18 -4.27
N CYS A 134 11.88 11.59 -3.01
CA CYS A 134 11.26 12.80 -2.50
C CYS A 134 12.20 13.46 -1.47
N THR A 135 12.62 14.69 -1.70
CA THR A 135 13.42 15.46 -0.73
C THR A 135 12.56 15.86 0.46
N ILE A 136 13.08 15.69 1.66
CA ILE A 136 12.46 16.17 2.90
C ILE A 136 13.00 17.56 3.19
N THR A 137 12.12 18.54 3.37
CA THR A 137 12.51 19.91 3.72
C THR A 137 12.60 20.10 5.24
N THR A 138 13.33 21.10 5.70
CA THR A 138 13.50 21.38 7.14
C THR A 138 12.19 21.79 7.85
N ALA A 139 11.20 22.27 7.09
CA ALA A 139 9.88 22.65 7.61
C ALA A 139 8.83 21.53 7.49
N GLU A 140 9.26 20.34 7.04
CA GLU A 140 8.35 19.23 6.77
C GLU A 140 7.73 18.66 8.06
N THR A 141 6.44 18.42 8.05
CA THR A 141 5.73 17.66 9.06
C THR A 141 5.36 16.27 8.53
N ALA A 142 5.01 15.36 9.42
CA ALA A 142 4.54 14.04 8.98
C ALA A 142 3.28 14.13 8.09
N GLY A 143 2.40 15.11 8.34
CA GLY A 143 1.21 15.34 7.52
C GLY A 143 1.56 15.85 6.13
N SER A 144 2.37 16.93 6.04
CA SER A 144 2.75 17.49 4.73
C SER A 144 3.55 16.50 3.88
N LEU A 145 4.45 15.75 4.50
CA LEU A 145 5.22 14.71 3.80
C LEU A 145 4.31 13.56 3.34
N HIS A 146 3.36 13.14 4.19
CA HIS A 146 2.36 12.13 3.81
C HIS A 146 1.59 12.56 2.56
N ASP A 147 1.10 13.81 2.52
CA ASP A 147 0.30 14.30 1.39
C ASP A 147 1.12 14.32 0.09
N ARG A 148 2.37 14.77 0.15
CA ARG A 148 3.30 14.74 -1.00
C ARG A 148 3.59 13.30 -1.46
N LEU A 149 3.86 12.39 -0.54
CA LEU A 149 4.11 10.99 -0.84
C LEU A 149 2.86 10.27 -1.36
N SER A 150 1.67 10.68 -0.95
CA SER A 150 0.41 10.15 -1.48
C SER A 150 0.26 10.45 -2.98
N VAL A 151 0.55 11.69 -3.41
CA VAL A 151 0.54 12.07 -4.83
C VAL A 151 1.63 11.30 -5.59
N LEU A 152 2.86 11.30 -5.06
CA LEU A 152 3.99 10.60 -5.67
C LEU A 152 3.75 9.10 -5.81
N GLY A 153 3.05 8.49 -4.84
CA GLY A 153 2.66 7.08 -4.86
C GLY A 153 1.69 6.76 -5.98
N GLY A 154 0.71 7.63 -6.21
CA GLY A 154 -0.22 7.52 -7.34
C GLY A 154 0.50 7.59 -8.68
N GLU A 155 1.42 8.55 -8.84
CA GLU A 155 2.25 8.69 -10.04
C GLU A 155 3.18 7.50 -10.25
N ALA A 156 3.84 7.02 -9.18
CA ALA A 156 4.71 5.86 -9.23
C ALA A 156 3.95 4.61 -9.67
N LEU A 157 2.74 4.41 -9.13
CA LEU A 157 1.88 3.31 -9.51
C LEU A 157 1.48 3.40 -10.99
N ALA A 158 0.99 4.55 -11.44
CA ALA A 158 0.59 4.75 -12.84
C ALA A 158 1.75 4.47 -13.81
N GLN A 159 2.97 4.83 -13.44
CA GLN A 159 4.18 4.55 -14.22
C GLN A 159 4.55 3.05 -14.21
N ALA A 160 4.35 2.35 -13.09
CA ALA A 160 4.74 0.94 -12.97
C ALA A 160 3.76 -0.03 -13.63
N LEU A 161 2.47 0.29 -13.65
CA LEU A 161 1.42 -0.63 -14.09
C LEU A 161 1.62 -1.20 -15.51
N PRO A 162 1.97 -0.42 -16.55
CA PRO A 162 2.22 -0.98 -17.87
C PRO A 162 3.32 -2.05 -17.87
N GLY A 163 4.46 -1.75 -17.24
CA GLY A 163 5.58 -2.69 -17.18
C GLY A 163 5.34 -3.90 -16.28
N ILE A 164 4.42 -3.80 -15.31
CA ILE A 164 3.95 -4.96 -14.53
C ILE A 164 3.06 -5.84 -15.41
N ALA A 165 2.18 -5.22 -16.18
CA ALA A 165 1.21 -5.94 -17.01
C ALA A 165 1.87 -6.73 -18.15
N ASP A 166 2.89 -6.16 -18.80
CA ASP A 166 3.63 -6.77 -19.91
C ASP A 166 4.90 -7.53 -19.47
N GLY A 167 5.26 -7.48 -18.17
CA GLY A 167 6.43 -8.16 -17.64
C GLY A 167 7.77 -7.49 -17.95
N SER A 168 7.79 -6.30 -18.51
CA SER A 168 9.02 -5.56 -18.83
C SER A 168 9.69 -4.95 -17.61
N LEU A 169 8.95 -4.73 -16.53
CA LEU A 169 9.47 -4.19 -15.29
C LEU A 169 10.04 -5.32 -14.42
N VAL A 170 11.37 -5.40 -14.38
CA VAL A 170 12.10 -6.47 -13.70
C VAL A 170 12.21 -6.18 -12.20
N PRO A 171 11.67 -7.07 -11.32
CA PRO A 171 11.78 -6.91 -9.88
C PRO A 171 13.23 -6.98 -9.41
N GLN A 172 13.65 -6.03 -8.57
CA GLN A 172 15.01 -5.96 -8.01
C GLN A 172 14.98 -6.44 -6.56
N PRO A 173 15.69 -7.52 -6.19
CA PRO A 173 15.81 -7.96 -4.81
C PRO A 173 16.35 -6.85 -3.91
N GLN A 174 15.85 -6.81 -2.68
CA GLN A 174 16.36 -5.86 -1.68
C GLN A 174 17.64 -6.41 -1.04
N ASP A 175 18.58 -5.51 -0.72
CA ASP A 175 19.76 -5.85 0.08
C ASP A 175 19.41 -5.80 1.58
N ASP A 176 19.26 -6.96 2.19
CA ASP A 176 18.88 -7.09 3.61
C ASP A 176 19.89 -6.49 4.58
N THR A 177 21.15 -6.33 4.17
CA THR A 177 22.20 -5.72 5.00
C THR A 177 21.97 -4.22 5.22
N LEU A 178 21.20 -3.58 4.33
CA LEU A 178 20.84 -2.17 4.38
C LEU A 178 19.45 -1.93 5.02
N ALA A 179 18.76 -3.02 5.37
CA ALA A 179 17.40 -2.94 5.89
C ALA A 179 17.36 -2.42 7.32
N ASN A 180 16.38 -1.57 7.61
CA ASN A 180 15.97 -1.21 8.96
C ASN A 180 14.43 -1.15 9.05
N TYR A 181 13.90 -1.04 10.28
CA TYR A 181 12.47 -1.18 10.51
C TYR A 181 11.86 0.04 11.17
N ALA A 182 10.80 0.54 10.54
CA ALA A 182 9.96 1.63 11.00
C ALA A 182 8.84 1.09 11.91
N LYS A 183 9.16 0.83 13.18
CA LYS A 183 8.16 0.39 14.17
C LYS A 183 7.06 1.44 14.31
N LYS A 184 5.82 0.96 14.51
CA LYS A 184 4.67 1.81 14.79
C LYS A 184 4.99 2.78 15.95
N LEU A 185 4.50 4.01 15.85
CA LEU A 185 4.58 4.95 16.96
C LEU A 185 3.58 4.55 18.04
N GLU A 186 4.06 4.45 19.27
CA GLU A 186 3.23 4.29 20.44
C GLU A 186 2.80 5.67 20.94
N LYS A 187 1.62 5.72 21.57
CA LYS A 187 1.10 6.95 22.18
C LYS A 187 1.76 7.21 23.52
#